data_aed0348f6adb49b2f37fc492fc930b00
#
_entry.id   aed0348f6adb49b2f37fc492fc930b00
#
_cell.length_a   1.000
_cell.length_b   1.000
_cell.length_c   1.000
_cell.angle_alpha   90.00
_cell.angle_beta   90.00
_cell.angle_gamma   90.00
#
_symmetry.space_group_name_H-M   'P 1'
#
loop_
_entity.id
_entity.type
_entity.pdbx_description
1 polymer ?
#
loop_
_entity_poly.entity_id
_entity_poly.type
_entity_poly.pdbx_seq_one_letter_code
_entity_poly.pdbx_strand_id
1 'polypeptide(L)'
;MQNLLGMHWMRNHPDGQDLAHVERMQYKSVKLFEWHWNNRDACRDLLSVLPKDSYLLARDHPMSEQKSDMWANPEGTGTRHANEWAEKVRQGNVHTPLDRTFFLGINEPDATNGDRAAIDRYTANFLNRLKFLGLRGGAFSFSTGHPRTVDGTGNTPADYSVFEESHQAIVAGNHI
;
A
#
# COMPACT_ATOMS: atom_id res chain seq x y z
N MET A 1 25.22 0.71 5.31
CA MET A 1 24.01 1.48 4.97
C MET A 1 23.06 0.48 4.32
N GLN A 2 21.90 0.19 4.92
CA GLN A 2 20.90 -0.67 4.27
C GLN A 2 20.33 0.05 3.06
N ASN A 3 20.25 -0.63 1.92
CA ASN A 3 19.62 -0.09 0.73
C ASN A 3 18.10 -0.09 0.95
N LEU A 4 17.50 1.09 1.08
CA LEU A 4 16.07 1.29 1.29
C LEU A 4 15.31 1.48 -0.03
N LEU A 5 15.94 1.22 -1.17
CA LEU A 5 15.30 1.39 -2.46
C LEU A 5 14.08 0.47 -2.59
N GLY A 6 12.96 1.10 -2.97
CA GLY A 6 11.74 0.42 -3.36
C GLY A 6 11.61 0.39 -4.87
N MET A 7 10.89 -0.59 -5.37
CA MET A 7 10.57 -0.72 -6.78
C MET A 7 9.06 -0.72 -6.98
N HIS A 8 8.61 -0.01 -8.01
CA HIS A 8 7.24 -0.08 -8.50
C HIS A 8 7.22 -0.93 -9.77
N TRP A 9 6.64 -2.12 -9.69
CA TRP A 9 6.60 -3.04 -10.80
C TRP A 9 5.37 -2.77 -11.69
N MET A 10 5.60 -2.49 -12.98
CA MET A 10 4.54 -2.10 -13.93
C MET A 10 4.26 -3.14 -15.02
N ARG A 11 5.15 -4.11 -15.25
CA ARG A 11 4.97 -5.13 -16.29
C ARG A 11 4.16 -6.31 -15.76
N ASN A 12 3.29 -6.87 -16.61
CA ASN A 12 2.43 -8.00 -16.23
C ASN A 12 3.21 -9.28 -15.89
N HIS A 13 4.29 -9.54 -16.61
CA HIS A 13 5.20 -10.65 -16.32
C HIS A 13 6.66 -10.17 -16.35
N PRO A 14 7.47 -10.53 -15.33
CA PRO A 14 8.90 -10.29 -15.40
C PRO A 14 9.53 -11.17 -16.48
N ASP A 15 10.37 -10.61 -17.31
CA ASP A 15 11.25 -11.39 -18.16
C ASP A 15 12.59 -11.66 -17.46
N GLY A 16 13.47 -12.43 -18.12
CA GLY A 16 14.75 -12.80 -17.52
C GLY A 16 15.68 -11.59 -17.25
N GLN A 17 15.56 -10.50 -18.01
CA GLN A 17 16.34 -9.28 -17.76
C GLN A 17 15.79 -8.51 -16.57
N ASP A 18 14.47 -8.47 -16.42
CA ASP A 18 13.79 -7.87 -15.28
C ASP A 18 14.19 -8.58 -13.99
N LEU A 19 14.13 -9.92 -13.97
CA LEU A 19 14.50 -10.72 -12.80
C LEU A 19 15.97 -10.54 -12.43
N ALA A 20 16.87 -10.55 -13.40
CA ALA A 20 18.29 -10.29 -13.18
C ALA A 20 18.55 -8.87 -12.63
N HIS A 21 17.77 -7.88 -13.06
CA HIS A 21 17.83 -6.52 -12.50
C HIS A 21 17.39 -6.50 -11.04
N VAL A 22 16.25 -7.12 -10.72
CA VAL A 22 15.72 -7.21 -9.34
C VAL A 22 16.70 -7.91 -8.41
N GLU A 23 17.27 -9.03 -8.84
CA GLU A 23 18.28 -9.78 -8.10
C GLU A 23 19.51 -8.92 -7.79
N ARG A 24 20.03 -8.21 -8.80
CA ARG A 24 21.19 -7.33 -8.64
C ARG A 24 20.94 -6.16 -7.69
N MET A 25 19.75 -5.55 -7.76
CA MET A 25 19.41 -4.35 -6.99
C MET A 25 19.04 -4.63 -5.54
N GLN A 26 18.67 -5.86 -5.19
CA GLN A 26 18.33 -6.27 -3.82
C GLN A 26 17.30 -5.35 -3.16
N TYR A 27 16.20 -5.09 -3.85
CA TYR A 27 15.15 -4.19 -3.37
C TYR A 27 14.56 -4.64 -2.04
N LYS A 28 14.41 -3.71 -1.11
CA LYS A 28 13.81 -3.95 0.22
C LYS A 28 12.30 -3.79 0.25
N SER A 29 11.71 -3.16 -0.78
CA SER A 29 10.27 -3.11 -0.95
C SER A 29 9.89 -3.15 -2.42
N VAL A 30 8.79 -3.83 -2.74
CA VAL A 30 8.27 -3.92 -4.10
C VAL A 30 6.77 -3.68 -4.07
N LYS A 31 6.29 -2.70 -4.85
CA LYS A 31 4.87 -2.44 -5.06
C LYS A 31 4.36 -3.28 -6.22
N LEU A 32 3.35 -4.09 -5.95
CA LEU A 32 2.75 -5.06 -6.86
C LEU A 32 1.30 -4.69 -7.16
N PHE A 33 0.88 -4.83 -8.41
CA PHE A 33 -0.51 -4.72 -8.84
C PHE A 33 -1.21 -6.08 -8.83
N GLU A 34 -2.54 -6.09 -9.08
CA GLU A 34 -3.35 -7.31 -9.09
C GLU A 34 -2.85 -8.37 -10.07
N TRP A 35 -2.36 -7.99 -11.24
CA TRP A 35 -1.78 -8.93 -12.21
C TRP A 35 -0.46 -9.57 -11.76
N HIS A 36 0.11 -9.13 -10.65
CA HIS A 36 1.27 -9.75 -10.01
C HIS A 36 0.86 -10.58 -8.80
N TRP A 37 0.25 -9.96 -7.77
CA TRP A 37 -0.09 -10.68 -6.53
C TRP A 37 -1.18 -11.74 -6.73
N ASN A 38 -2.04 -11.60 -7.76
CA ASN A 38 -3.05 -12.59 -8.16
C ASN A 38 -2.53 -13.60 -9.21
N ASN A 39 -1.27 -13.53 -9.60
CA ASN A 39 -0.66 -14.45 -10.55
C ASN A 39 0.43 -15.28 -9.85
N ARG A 40 0.16 -16.57 -9.70
CA ARG A 40 1.05 -17.51 -8.97
C ARG A 40 2.44 -17.57 -9.59
N ASP A 41 2.55 -17.64 -10.91
CA ASP A 41 3.83 -17.79 -11.59
C ASP A 41 4.63 -16.49 -11.52
N ALA A 42 4.00 -15.34 -11.77
CA ALA A 42 4.65 -14.05 -11.61
C ALA A 42 5.14 -13.81 -10.18
N CYS A 43 4.34 -14.15 -9.17
CA CYS A 43 4.76 -14.11 -7.77
C CYS A 43 5.95 -15.02 -7.49
N ARG A 44 5.88 -16.29 -7.92
CA ARG A 44 6.97 -17.25 -7.71
C ARG A 44 8.27 -16.77 -8.30
N ASP A 45 8.25 -16.31 -9.55
CA ASP A 45 9.44 -15.88 -10.27
C ASP A 45 10.06 -14.64 -9.62
N LEU A 46 9.25 -13.65 -9.26
CA LEU A 46 9.72 -12.46 -8.53
C LEU A 46 10.28 -12.82 -7.14
N LEU A 47 9.58 -13.66 -6.39
CA LEU A 47 10.00 -14.08 -5.04
C LEU A 47 11.30 -14.90 -5.04
N SER A 48 11.63 -15.56 -6.16
CA SER A 48 12.87 -16.33 -6.30
C SER A 48 14.13 -15.45 -6.30
N VAL A 49 14.00 -14.19 -6.70
CA VAL A 49 15.14 -13.24 -6.84
C VAL A 49 15.12 -12.11 -5.80
N LEU A 50 14.00 -11.92 -5.09
CA LEU A 50 13.91 -10.91 -4.03
C LEU A 50 14.56 -11.39 -2.73
N PRO A 51 15.20 -10.49 -1.97
CA PRO A 51 15.61 -10.79 -0.60
C PRO A 51 14.42 -11.30 0.23
N LYS A 52 14.67 -12.31 1.07
CA LYS A 52 13.62 -12.94 1.90
C LYS A 52 12.98 -11.97 2.91
N ASP A 53 13.68 -10.90 3.24
CA ASP A 53 13.24 -9.85 4.15
C ASP A 53 12.63 -8.63 3.42
N SER A 54 12.40 -8.73 2.11
CA SER A 54 11.74 -7.66 1.34
C SER A 54 10.26 -7.56 1.69
N TYR A 55 9.76 -6.33 1.80
CA TYR A 55 8.34 -6.04 1.95
C TYR A 55 7.63 -5.99 0.59
N LEU A 56 6.44 -6.55 0.55
CA LEU A 56 5.60 -6.59 -0.64
C LEU A 56 4.38 -5.69 -0.41
N LEU A 57 4.20 -4.70 -1.27
CA LEU A 57 3.12 -3.73 -1.18
C LEU A 57 2.07 -4.09 -2.24
N ALA A 58 1.02 -4.81 -1.84
CA ALA A 58 -0.03 -5.26 -2.73
C ALA A 58 -1.05 -4.14 -2.98
N ARG A 59 -1.20 -3.70 -4.23
CA ARG A 59 -2.18 -2.72 -4.67
C ARG A 59 -3.24 -3.39 -5.53
N ASP A 60 -4.49 -3.17 -5.18
CA ASP A 60 -5.65 -3.48 -6.02
C ASP A 60 -6.03 -2.23 -6.82
N HIS A 61 -5.91 -2.27 -8.15
CA HIS A 61 -6.14 -1.09 -8.97
C HIS A 61 -7.60 -0.61 -8.93
N PRO A 62 -8.61 -1.47 -9.14
CA PRO A 62 -10.01 -1.05 -9.06
C PRO A 62 -10.37 -0.42 -7.70
N MET A 63 -9.97 -1.04 -6.61
CA MET A 63 -10.22 -0.53 -5.25
C MET A 63 -9.51 0.80 -5.03
N SER A 64 -8.26 0.91 -5.43
CA SER A 64 -7.43 2.08 -5.16
C SER A 64 -7.87 3.35 -5.90
N GLU A 65 -8.73 3.22 -6.90
CA GLU A 65 -9.29 4.35 -7.65
C GLU A 65 -10.68 4.81 -7.13
N GLN A 66 -11.23 4.18 -6.09
CA GLN A 66 -12.54 4.54 -5.50
C GLN A 66 -12.45 5.76 -4.58
N LYS A 67 -11.87 6.85 -5.07
CA LYS A 67 -11.65 8.09 -4.29
C LYS A 67 -12.95 8.77 -3.90
N SER A 68 -13.94 8.80 -4.80
CA SER A 68 -15.26 9.39 -4.53
C SER A 68 -15.96 8.75 -3.34
N ASP A 69 -15.88 7.42 -3.21
CA ASP A 69 -16.47 6.69 -2.10
C ASP A 69 -15.75 7.02 -0.79
N MET A 70 -14.42 7.16 -0.84
CA MET A 70 -13.63 7.58 0.32
C MET A 70 -14.03 8.97 0.80
N TRP A 71 -14.25 9.93 -0.10
CA TRP A 71 -14.69 11.27 0.29
C TRP A 71 -16.08 11.28 0.88
N ALA A 72 -17.01 10.48 0.34
CA ALA A 72 -18.40 10.42 0.79
C ALA A 72 -18.55 9.71 2.15
N ASN A 73 -17.78 8.65 2.39
CA ASN A 73 -17.84 7.83 3.63
C ASN A 73 -16.48 7.21 3.91
N PRO A 74 -15.53 7.96 4.49
CA PRO A 74 -14.16 7.48 4.70
C PRO A 74 -14.09 6.23 5.59
N GLU A 75 -14.78 6.21 6.72
CA GLU A 75 -14.74 5.09 7.67
C GLU A 75 -15.33 3.81 7.05
N GLY A 76 -16.50 3.92 6.43
CA GLY A 76 -17.18 2.79 5.78
C GLY A 76 -16.38 2.25 4.60
N THR A 77 -15.78 3.14 3.80
CA THR A 77 -14.95 2.75 2.66
C THR A 77 -13.66 2.07 3.12
N GLY A 78 -13.00 2.58 4.16
CA GLY A 78 -11.82 1.95 4.73
C GLY A 78 -12.11 0.54 5.23
N THR A 79 -13.20 0.37 5.98
CA THR A 79 -13.66 -0.94 6.47
C THR A 79 -13.99 -1.90 5.32
N ARG A 80 -14.69 -1.43 4.29
CA ARG A 80 -15.05 -2.22 3.10
C ARG A 80 -13.81 -2.71 2.37
N HIS A 81 -12.86 -1.84 2.06
CA HIS A 81 -11.63 -2.21 1.36
C HIS A 81 -10.79 -3.23 2.12
N ALA A 82 -10.72 -3.14 3.44
CA ALA A 82 -10.05 -4.15 4.25
C ALA A 82 -10.76 -5.51 4.19
N ASN A 83 -12.09 -5.53 4.19
CA ASN A 83 -12.87 -6.76 4.03
C ASN A 83 -12.68 -7.38 2.63
N GLU A 84 -12.61 -6.57 1.58
CA GLU A 84 -12.35 -7.03 0.21
C GLU A 84 -10.97 -7.69 0.10
N TRP A 85 -9.93 -7.13 0.74
CA TRP A 85 -8.62 -7.77 0.83
C TRP A 85 -8.67 -9.12 1.55
N ALA A 86 -9.35 -9.18 2.71
CA ALA A 86 -9.51 -10.43 3.44
C ALA A 86 -10.24 -11.50 2.63
N GLU A 87 -11.25 -11.11 1.85
CA GLU A 87 -11.96 -12.02 0.96
C GLU A 87 -11.06 -12.55 -0.15
N LYS A 88 -10.24 -11.69 -0.79
CA LYS A 88 -9.26 -12.13 -1.80
C LYS A 88 -8.24 -13.12 -1.22
N VAL A 89 -7.78 -12.88 0.01
CA VAL A 89 -6.88 -13.81 0.73
C VAL A 89 -7.59 -15.14 1.00
N ARG A 90 -8.82 -15.10 1.51
CA ARG A 90 -9.62 -16.29 1.81
C ARG A 90 -9.92 -17.15 0.57
N GLN A 91 -10.13 -16.51 -0.58
CA GLN A 91 -10.32 -17.16 -1.87
C GLN A 91 -9.05 -17.75 -2.48
N GLY A 92 -7.89 -17.51 -1.87
CA GLY A 92 -6.60 -17.95 -2.39
C GLY A 92 -6.12 -17.18 -3.62
N ASN A 93 -6.65 -15.98 -3.85
CA ASN A 93 -6.29 -15.13 -4.98
C ASN A 93 -5.00 -14.32 -4.73
N VAL A 94 -4.51 -14.30 -3.49
CA VAL A 94 -3.27 -13.61 -3.13
C VAL A 94 -2.14 -14.64 -2.98
N HIS A 95 -1.14 -14.57 -3.86
CA HIS A 95 -0.04 -15.53 -3.92
C HIS A 95 1.27 -15.03 -3.26
N THR A 96 1.24 -13.84 -2.68
CA THR A 96 2.37 -13.31 -1.90
C THR A 96 2.37 -13.86 -0.48
N PRO A 97 3.56 -14.06 0.16
CA PRO A 97 3.65 -14.47 1.56
C PRO A 97 3.02 -13.40 2.48
N LEU A 98 2.01 -13.78 3.26
CA LEU A 98 1.24 -12.83 4.08
C LEU A 98 2.05 -12.19 5.21
N ASP A 99 3.09 -12.90 5.69
CA ASP A 99 3.99 -12.45 6.76
C ASP A 99 4.87 -11.25 6.38
N ARG A 100 4.97 -10.93 5.10
CA ARG A 100 5.71 -9.76 4.59
C ARG A 100 4.94 -8.94 3.55
N THR A 101 3.64 -9.21 3.39
CA THR A 101 2.75 -8.47 2.50
C THR A 101 1.99 -7.40 3.27
N PHE A 102 2.00 -6.17 2.74
CA PHE A 102 1.23 -5.04 3.21
C PHE A 102 0.22 -4.64 2.15
N PHE A 103 -1.04 -4.64 2.51
CA PHE A 103 -2.14 -4.32 1.61
C PHE A 103 -2.36 -2.81 1.53
N LEU A 104 -2.45 -2.27 0.34
CA LEU A 104 -2.67 -0.85 0.10
C LEU A 104 -4.16 -0.56 -0.13
N GLY A 105 -4.60 0.58 0.39
CA GLY A 105 -5.93 1.13 0.13
C GLY A 105 -5.94 2.07 -1.08
N ILE A 106 -6.59 3.23 -0.92
CA ILE A 106 -6.68 4.27 -1.95
C ILE A 106 -5.28 4.73 -2.38
N ASN A 107 -5.08 4.84 -3.69
CA ASN A 107 -3.85 5.34 -4.27
C ASN A 107 -3.94 6.85 -4.51
N GLU A 108 -2.86 7.54 -4.14
CA GLU A 108 -2.68 8.96 -4.41
C GLU A 108 -3.92 9.80 -4.03
N PRO A 109 -4.42 9.68 -2.77
CA PRO A 109 -5.51 10.55 -2.34
C PRO A 109 -5.02 12.00 -2.41
N ASP A 110 -5.83 12.87 -3.01
CA ASP A 110 -5.50 14.29 -3.06
C ASP A 110 -5.72 14.92 -1.68
N ALA A 111 -4.65 15.24 -1.00
CA ALA A 111 -4.66 15.82 0.34
C ALA A 111 -4.73 17.36 0.33
N THR A 112 -5.32 17.95 -0.70
CA THR A 112 -5.57 19.39 -0.73
C THR A 112 -6.78 19.78 0.12
N ASN A 113 -6.61 20.79 0.96
CA ASN A 113 -7.69 21.59 1.58
C ASN A 113 -8.84 20.83 2.26
N GLY A 114 -8.68 20.46 3.50
CA GLY A 114 -9.77 19.92 4.34
C GLY A 114 -10.01 18.42 4.23
N ASP A 115 -9.56 17.81 3.16
CA ASP A 115 -9.76 16.38 2.89
C ASP A 115 -8.81 15.48 3.69
N ARG A 116 -7.84 16.06 4.38
CA ARG A 116 -6.86 15.32 5.20
C ARG A 116 -7.53 14.51 6.31
N ALA A 117 -8.55 15.09 6.94
CA ALA A 117 -9.31 14.39 7.97
C ALA A 117 -10.09 13.17 7.41
N ALA A 118 -10.57 13.25 6.17
CA ALA A 118 -11.20 12.12 5.51
C ALA A 118 -10.17 11.02 5.18
N ILE A 119 -8.99 11.41 4.69
CA ILE A 119 -7.88 10.47 4.43
C ILE A 119 -7.44 9.80 5.74
N ASP A 120 -7.34 10.57 6.82
CA ASP A 120 -6.95 10.04 8.13
C ASP A 120 -7.97 9.01 8.63
N ARG A 121 -9.25 9.36 8.68
CA ARG A 121 -10.32 8.44 9.08
C ARG A 121 -10.40 7.19 8.20
N TYR A 122 -10.29 7.36 6.86
CA TYR A 122 -10.24 6.22 5.95
C TYR A 122 -9.08 5.29 6.27
N THR A 123 -7.88 5.85 6.37
CA THR A 123 -6.65 5.08 6.59
C THR A 123 -6.68 4.37 7.94
N ALA A 124 -7.08 5.06 9.01
CA ALA A 124 -7.20 4.47 10.33
C ALA A 124 -8.19 3.30 10.35
N ASN A 125 -9.37 3.47 9.75
CA ASN A 125 -10.38 2.41 9.70
C ASN A 125 -9.94 1.23 8.84
N PHE A 126 -9.31 1.49 7.70
CA PHE A 126 -8.72 0.47 6.84
C PHE A 126 -7.68 -0.39 7.60
N LEU A 127 -6.71 0.26 8.24
CA LEU A 127 -5.63 -0.40 8.97
C LEU A 127 -6.14 -1.16 10.20
N ASN A 128 -7.00 -0.55 11.01
CA ASN A 128 -7.60 -1.20 12.17
C ASN A 128 -8.41 -2.43 11.77
N ARG A 129 -9.14 -2.35 10.66
CA ARG A 129 -9.90 -3.49 10.15
C ARG A 129 -8.99 -4.59 9.62
N LEU A 130 -7.92 -4.27 8.89
CA LEU A 130 -6.91 -5.24 8.46
C LEU A 130 -6.29 -5.95 9.66
N LYS A 131 -5.90 -5.20 10.71
CA LYS A 131 -5.39 -5.77 11.96
C LYS A 131 -6.37 -6.77 12.57
N PHE A 132 -7.65 -6.41 12.68
CA PHE A 132 -8.69 -7.30 13.19
C PHE A 132 -8.81 -8.60 12.38
N LEU A 133 -8.56 -8.52 11.07
CA LEU A 133 -8.59 -9.66 10.14
C LEU A 133 -7.26 -10.42 10.05
N GLY A 134 -6.27 -10.07 10.88
CA GLY A 134 -4.94 -10.71 10.90
C GLY A 134 -4.05 -10.33 9.72
N LEU A 135 -4.35 -9.23 9.05
CA LEU A 135 -3.61 -8.71 7.90
C LEU A 135 -2.86 -7.42 8.24
N ARG A 136 -1.86 -7.09 7.43
CA ARG A 136 -1.10 -5.84 7.59
C ARG A 136 -1.35 -4.90 6.42
N GLY A 137 -1.40 -3.60 6.69
CA GLY A 137 -1.62 -2.58 5.69
C GLY A 137 -0.45 -1.62 5.53
N GLY A 138 -0.41 -0.95 4.40
CA GLY A 138 0.44 0.20 4.14
C GLY A 138 -0.43 1.46 4.02
N ALA A 139 0.05 2.55 4.63
CA ALA A 139 -0.61 3.84 4.63
C ALA A 139 0.00 4.78 3.58
N PHE A 140 -0.75 5.82 3.23
CA PHE A 140 -0.24 7.02 2.57
C PHE A 140 0.49 6.79 1.23
N SER A 141 -0.13 6.05 0.31
CA SER A 141 0.38 5.93 -1.06
C SER A 141 0.20 7.25 -1.83
N PHE A 142 0.77 8.34 -1.31
CA PHE A 142 0.71 9.65 -1.93
C PHE A 142 1.56 9.73 -3.21
N SER A 143 1.13 10.57 -4.16
CA SER A 143 1.94 10.95 -5.31
C SER A 143 3.04 11.95 -4.91
N THR A 144 4.00 12.15 -5.81
CA THR A 144 5.05 13.15 -5.63
C THR A 144 4.45 14.54 -5.35
N GLY A 145 4.91 15.18 -4.29
CA GLY A 145 4.42 16.52 -3.87
C GLY A 145 3.18 16.50 -2.98
N HIS A 146 2.74 15.32 -2.51
CA HIS A 146 1.65 15.19 -1.56
C HIS A 146 2.09 14.47 -0.26
N PRO A 147 1.45 14.74 0.89
CA PRO A 147 0.48 15.81 1.09
C PRO A 147 1.15 17.18 0.90
N ARG A 148 0.43 18.13 0.31
CA ARG A 148 0.92 19.51 0.20
C ARG A 148 1.10 20.09 1.59
N THR A 149 2.04 21.01 1.71
CA THR A 149 2.26 21.78 2.92
C THR A 149 1.02 22.57 3.33
N VAL A 150 0.91 22.88 4.61
CA VAL A 150 -0.23 23.62 5.19
C VAL A 150 -0.47 24.97 4.48
N ASP A 151 0.60 25.59 3.97
CA ASP A 151 0.57 26.89 3.28
C ASP A 151 0.30 26.78 1.76
N GLY A 152 0.20 25.58 1.21
CA GLY A 152 -0.04 25.33 -0.21
C GLY A 152 1.10 25.74 -1.15
N THR A 153 2.24 26.21 -0.61
CA THR A 153 3.37 26.71 -1.43
C THR A 153 4.29 25.61 -1.94
N GLY A 154 4.24 24.44 -1.34
CA GLY A 154 5.12 23.30 -1.66
C GLY A 154 6.57 23.46 -1.19
N ASN A 155 6.90 24.56 -0.48
CA ASN A 155 8.26 24.89 -0.05
C ASN A 155 8.57 24.42 1.38
N THR A 156 7.58 23.99 2.14
CA THR A 156 7.76 23.46 3.50
C THR A 156 7.61 21.93 3.51
N PRO A 157 8.26 21.21 4.44
CA PRO A 157 8.07 19.77 4.57
C PRO A 157 6.59 19.40 4.75
N ALA A 158 6.17 18.28 4.20
CA ALA A 158 4.83 17.77 4.40
C ALA A 158 4.57 17.53 5.90
N ASP A 159 3.47 18.07 6.40
CA ASP A 159 3.07 17.90 7.80
C ASP A 159 2.18 16.66 7.93
N TYR A 160 2.73 15.60 8.48
CA TYR A 160 2.03 14.36 8.77
C TYR A 160 1.36 14.34 10.15
N SER A 161 1.54 15.36 10.99
CA SER A 161 0.93 15.42 12.33
C SER A 161 -0.60 15.46 12.30
N VAL A 162 -1.16 15.88 11.17
CA VAL A 162 -2.61 15.89 10.93
C VAL A 162 -3.23 14.51 10.73
N PHE A 163 -2.43 13.46 10.62
CA PHE A 163 -2.85 12.08 10.42
C PHE A 163 -2.73 11.26 11.71
N GLU A 164 -3.31 11.78 12.80
CA GLU A 164 -3.14 11.20 14.15
C GLU A 164 -3.77 9.81 14.28
N GLU A 165 -5.00 9.63 13.79
CA GLU A 165 -5.72 8.34 13.87
C GLU A 165 -4.98 7.26 13.07
N SER A 166 -4.51 7.61 11.87
CA SER A 166 -3.72 6.69 11.03
C SER A 166 -2.39 6.34 11.69
N HIS A 167 -1.72 7.30 12.30
CA HIS A 167 -0.46 7.06 13.00
C HIS A 167 -0.64 6.06 14.15
N GLN A 168 -1.68 6.26 14.97
CA GLN A 168 -2.02 5.33 16.04
C GLN A 168 -2.34 3.92 15.50
N ALA A 169 -3.08 3.83 14.39
CA ALA A 169 -3.38 2.56 13.75
C ALA A 169 -2.12 1.85 13.21
N ILE A 170 -1.19 2.61 12.58
CA ILE A 170 0.10 2.08 12.08
C ILE A 170 0.88 1.45 13.24
N VAL A 171 1.08 2.19 14.30
CA VAL A 171 1.85 1.72 15.46
C VAL A 171 1.18 0.51 16.13
N ALA A 172 -0.12 0.59 16.39
CA ALA A 172 -0.87 -0.47 17.06
C ALA A 172 -0.96 -1.77 16.24
N GLY A 173 -0.96 -1.67 14.91
CA GLY A 173 -1.16 -2.80 13.98
C GLY A 173 0.12 -3.39 13.38
N ASN A 174 1.28 -2.83 13.71
CA ASN A 174 2.53 -3.18 13.01
C ASN A 174 2.40 -3.03 11.48
N HIS A 175 1.71 -1.97 11.05
CA HIS A 175 1.55 -1.53 9.66
C HIS A 175 2.75 -0.67 9.23
N ILE A 176 2.81 -0.30 7.94
CA ILE A 176 3.81 0.62 7.38
C ILE A 176 3.19 1.80 6.65
#